data_13c49cea84b87cf232c072fad0bc336c
#
_entry.id   13c49cea84b87cf232c072fad0bc336c
#
_cell.length_a   1.000
_cell.length_b   1.000
_cell.length_c   1.000
_cell.angle_alpha   90.00
_cell.angle_beta   90.00
_cell.angle_gamma   90.00
#
_symmetry.space_group_name_H-M   'P 1'
#
loop_
_entity.id
_entity.type
_entity.pdbx_description
1 polymer ?
#
loop_
_entity_poly.entity_id
_entity_poly.type
_entity_poly.pdbx_seq_one_letter_code
_entity_poly.pdbx_strand_id
1 'polypeptide(L)'
;IGPIVASYAVKARTPDGKSSVVDVTALFVGDVKRLRPIDPEGGNTYGGWMTAKADYKKDRSMLTGVTGGKGCVSVVGELSYGTTVSFLGLLDLWKDKPQSIVARRTLRVLGDPERRMRLCDQRLGLAAKAFKRFSDREQEAKTDYYACRRSILDSAGKVRPVVFYVDTAFDASAYAAVERGLLLWNDAFAKIGCKDVVRVEPFPADPAFNDNSLYNNCVRRTGTSNSELYTASWVDPRSGEIL
;
A
#
# COMPACT_ATOMS: atom_id res chain seq x y z
N ILE A 1 5.02 -19.51 -9.97
CA ILE A 1 5.96 -18.51 -10.52
C ILE A 1 5.12 -17.34 -10.99
N GLY A 2 5.37 -16.12 -10.45
CA GLY A 2 4.69 -14.90 -10.89
C GLY A 2 5.16 -14.47 -12.30
N PRO A 3 4.38 -13.61 -12.99
CA PRO A 3 4.80 -13.09 -14.28
C PRO A 3 6.03 -12.18 -14.14
N ILE A 4 6.88 -12.16 -15.15
CA ILE A 4 8.01 -11.23 -15.24
C ILE A 4 7.46 -9.81 -15.36
N VAL A 5 7.84 -8.95 -14.44
CA VAL A 5 7.41 -7.54 -14.42
C VAL A 5 8.32 -6.68 -15.28
N ALA A 6 9.63 -6.92 -15.22
CA ALA A 6 10.63 -6.22 -16.00
C ALA A 6 11.92 -7.04 -16.10
N SER A 7 12.75 -6.72 -17.09
CA SER A 7 14.10 -7.25 -17.27
C SER A 7 15.10 -6.11 -17.35
N TYR A 8 16.25 -6.26 -16.69
CA TYR A 8 17.26 -5.22 -16.61
C TYR A 8 18.63 -5.74 -17.03
N ALA A 9 19.36 -4.93 -17.75
CA ALA A 9 20.77 -5.21 -18.04
C ALA A 9 21.63 -5.05 -16.77
N VAL A 10 22.50 -6.01 -16.52
CA VAL A 10 23.47 -5.93 -15.42
C VAL A 10 24.51 -4.87 -15.76
N LYS A 11 24.66 -3.86 -14.92
CA LYS A 11 25.63 -2.76 -15.05
C LYS A 11 26.98 -3.11 -14.40
N ALA A 12 26.92 -3.79 -13.26
CA ALA A 12 28.10 -4.22 -12.52
C ALA A 12 27.74 -5.42 -11.63
N ARG A 13 28.78 -6.08 -11.11
CA ARG A 13 28.63 -7.11 -10.06
C ARG A 13 29.43 -6.71 -8.84
N THR A 14 28.98 -7.14 -7.66
CA THR A 14 29.74 -6.95 -6.43
C THR A 14 31.05 -7.74 -6.50
N PRO A 15 32.13 -7.30 -5.79
CA PRO A 15 33.43 -7.99 -5.81
C PRO A 15 33.35 -9.46 -5.41
N ASP A 16 32.41 -9.84 -4.55
CA ASP A 16 32.15 -11.21 -4.14
C ASP A 16 31.30 -12.02 -5.16
N GLY A 17 30.88 -11.39 -6.25
CA GLY A 17 30.08 -12.00 -7.33
C GLY A 17 28.66 -12.41 -6.95
N LYS A 18 28.23 -12.14 -5.68
CA LYS A 18 26.94 -12.61 -5.16
C LYS A 18 25.78 -11.71 -5.53
N SER A 19 26.04 -10.45 -5.89
CA SER A 19 24.99 -9.48 -6.23
C SER A 19 25.28 -8.80 -7.57
N SER A 20 24.23 -8.39 -8.23
CA SER A 20 24.28 -7.64 -9.48
C SER A 20 23.71 -6.25 -9.29
N VAL A 21 24.35 -5.26 -9.87
CA VAL A 21 23.88 -3.88 -9.91
C VAL A 21 23.13 -3.65 -11.22
N VAL A 22 21.89 -3.18 -11.12
CA VAL A 22 21.03 -2.89 -12.27
C VAL A 22 20.42 -1.50 -12.12
N ASP A 23 20.14 -0.85 -13.25
CA ASP A 23 19.41 0.42 -13.25
C ASP A 23 17.91 0.14 -13.30
N VAL A 24 17.25 0.47 -12.21
CA VAL A 24 15.78 0.29 -12.04
C VAL A 24 15.00 1.59 -12.16
N THR A 25 15.60 2.67 -12.58
CA THR A 25 14.98 4.00 -12.69
C THR A 25 13.67 3.93 -13.46
N ALA A 26 13.65 3.22 -14.58
CA ALA A 26 12.44 3.06 -15.41
C ALA A 26 11.28 2.36 -14.68
N LEU A 27 11.55 1.55 -13.65
CA LEU A 27 10.52 0.94 -12.82
C LEU A 27 9.77 1.99 -11.99
N PHE A 28 10.47 3.04 -11.55
CA PHE A 28 9.94 4.06 -10.65
C PHE A 28 9.45 5.33 -11.34
N VAL A 29 10.00 5.67 -12.49
CA VAL A 29 9.58 6.82 -13.31
C VAL A 29 8.98 6.40 -14.64
N GLY A 30 8.79 5.12 -14.89
CA GLY A 30 8.18 4.62 -16.11
C GLY A 30 6.68 4.36 -15.95
N ASP A 31 6.02 4.19 -17.10
CA ASP A 31 4.60 3.84 -17.17
C ASP A 31 4.39 2.31 -17.03
N VAL A 32 4.84 1.75 -15.91
CA VAL A 32 4.72 0.33 -15.63
C VAL A 32 3.30 0.02 -15.15
N LYS A 33 2.53 -0.73 -15.93
CA LYS A 33 1.09 -1.00 -15.72
C LYS A 33 0.74 -1.37 -14.27
N ARG A 34 1.55 -2.18 -13.58
CA ARG A 34 1.28 -2.62 -12.19
C ARG A 34 1.62 -1.58 -11.12
N LEU A 35 2.37 -0.54 -11.49
CA LEU A 35 2.84 0.50 -10.57
C LEU A 35 2.27 1.88 -10.90
N ARG A 36 1.33 1.94 -11.84
CA ARG A 36 0.65 3.20 -12.21
C ARG A 36 -0.12 3.74 -11.02
N PRO A 37 -0.01 5.03 -10.70
CA PRO A 37 -0.81 5.66 -9.66
C PRO A 37 -2.25 5.93 -10.10
N ILE A 38 -2.51 5.96 -11.41
CA ILE A 38 -3.83 6.14 -12.02
C ILE A 38 -4.06 5.09 -13.09
N ASP A 39 -5.32 4.72 -13.31
CA ASP A 39 -5.69 3.92 -14.46
C ASP A 39 -5.75 4.82 -15.70
N PRO A 40 -4.90 4.60 -16.73
CA PRO A 40 -4.89 5.43 -17.91
C PRO A 40 -6.11 5.24 -18.81
N GLU A 41 -6.80 4.10 -18.69
CA GLU A 41 -8.02 3.81 -19.46
C GLU A 41 -9.27 4.37 -18.75
N GLY A 42 -9.07 5.08 -17.65
CA GLY A 42 -10.01 5.77 -16.80
C GLY A 42 -11.43 5.25 -16.91
N GLY A 43 -11.95 4.68 -15.83
CA GLY A 43 -13.32 4.22 -15.82
C GLY A 43 -14.31 5.32 -16.24
N ASN A 44 -15.46 4.92 -16.75
CA ASN A 44 -16.57 5.80 -17.06
C ASN A 44 -16.89 6.68 -15.85
N THR A 45 -16.54 7.95 -15.94
CA THR A 45 -16.92 8.96 -14.96
C THR A 45 -18.26 9.55 -15.35
N TYR A 46 -19.16 9.74 -14.39
CA TYR A 46 -20.50 10.31 -14.59
C TYR A 46 -21.42 9.50 -15.53
N GLY A 47 -21.88 8.35 -15.07
CA GLY A 47 -22.98 7.61 -15.69
C GLY A 47 -22.69 7.02 -17.07
N GLY A 48 -21.45 6.82 -17.45
CA GLY A 48 -21.05 6.19 -18.71
C GLY A 48 -20.96 7.14 -19.92
N TRP A 49 -21.25 8.43 -19.73
CA TRP A 49 -21.24 9.41 -20.82
C TRP A 49 -19.88 10.08 -21.06
N MET A 50 -19.01 10.06 -20.04
CA MET A 50 -17.68 10.67 -20.10
C MET A 50 -16.60 9.62 -19.94
N THR A 51 -15.58 9.71 -20.79
CA THR A 51 -14.38 8.90 -20.70
C THR A 51 -13.19 9.79 -20.37
N ALA A 52 -12.34 9.36 -19.45
CA ALA A 52 -11.08 10.02 -19.15
C ALA A 52 -9.93 9.11 -19.58
N LYS A 53 -8.95 9.68 -20.27
CA LYS A 53 -7.72 9.01 -20.68
C LYS A 53 -6.53 9.80 -20.17
N ALA A 54 -5.52 9.10 -19.67
CA ALA A 54 -4.31 9.71 -19.16
C ALA A 54 -3.08 9.16 -19.91
N ASP A 55 -2.41 10.01 -20.67
CA ASP A 55 -1.20 9.69 -21.40
C ASP A 55 0.04 10.09 -20.59
N TYR A 56 0.90 9.12 -20.29
CA TYR A 56 2.12 9.33 -19.54
C TYR A 56 3.13 10.22 -20.32
N LYS A 57 3.72 11.19 -19.63
CA LYS A 57 4.72 12.14 -20.19
C LYS A 57 6.08 11.88 -19.53
N LYS A 58 6.91 11.09 -20.20
CA LYS A 58 8.23 10.70 -19.71
C LYS A 58 9.17 11.89 -19.50
N ASP A 59 9.11 12.87 -20.39
CA ASP A 59 9.94 14.08 -20.41
C ASP A 59 9.67 15.03 -19.23
N ARG A 60 8.52 14.85 -18.55
CA ARG A 60 8.10 15.64 -17.39
C ARG A 60 8.02 14.85 -16.11
N SER A 61 8.50 13.61 -16.13
CA SER A 61 8.47 12.71 -14.97
C SER A 61 9.87 12.51 -14.42
N MET A 62 10.03 12.61 -13.10
CA MET A 62 11.35 12.55 -12.46
C MET A 62 11.31 11.85 -11.11
N LEU A 63 12.46 11.36 -10.66
CA LEU A 63 12.66 10.93 -9.29
C LEU A 63 12.92 12.16 -8.41
N THR A 64 12.22 12.23 -7.28
CA THR A 64 12.34 13.35 -6.34
C THR A 64 12.97 12.94 -5.01
N GLY A 65 12.99 11.65 -4.69
CA GLY A 65 13.61 11.17 -3.47
C GLY A 65 13.78 9.67 -3.39
N VAL A 66 14.80 9.25 -2.66
CA VAL A 66 15.06 7.86 -2.31
C VAL A 66 15.41 7.80 -0.85
N THR A 67 14.71 6.96 -0.09
CA THR A 67 15.01 6.68 1.31
C THR A 67 15.14 5.19 1.52
N GLY A 68 16.13 4.76 2.28
CA GLY A 68 16.38 3.35 2.56
C GLY A 68 16.67 3.08 4.02
N GLY A 69 16.42 1.87 4.48
CA GLY A 69 16.76 1.40 5.82
C GLY A 69 16.01 0.12 6.21
N LYS A 70 16.61 -0.68 7.09
CA LYS A 70 16.01 -1.90 7.67
C LYS A 70 15.32 -2.83 6.66
N GLY A 71 15.97 -3.10 5.50
CA GLY A 71 15.39 -3.98 4.47
C GLY A 71 14.21 -3.38 3.69
N CYS A 72 14.12 -2.06 3.64
CA CYS A 72 13.10 -1.32 2.93
C CYS A 72 13.73 -0.18 2.12
N VAL A 73 13.26 0.03 0.91
CA VAL A 73 13.62 1.18 0.07
C VAL A 73 12.35 1.83 -0.43
N SER A 74 12.20 3.11 -0.17
CA SER A 74 11.11 3.94 -0.68
C SER A 74 11.65 4.91 -1.72
N VAL A 75 11.03 4.92 -2.88
CA VAL A 75 11.35 5.81 -3.98
C VAL A 75 10.16 6.72 -4.24
N VAL A 76 10.41 8.01 -4.27
CA VAL A 76 9.40 9.03 -4.58
C VAL A 76 9.67 9.57 -5.97
N GLY A 77 8.66 9.58 -6.80
CA GLY A 77 8.71 10.17 -8.13
C GLY A 77 7.52 11.07 -8.38
N GLU A 78 7.74 12.12 -9.12
CA GLU A 78 6.69 12.93 -9.72
C GLU A 78 6.44 12.42 -11.13
N LEU A 79 5.21 11.98 -11.37
CA LEU A 79 4.78 11.40 -12.64
C LEU A 79 3.81 12.36 -13.30
N SER A 80 4.10 12.75 -14.53
CA SER A 80 3.27 13.65 -15.29
C SER A 80 2.45 12.92 -16.35
N TYR A 81 1.21 13.34 -16.49
CA TYR A 81 0.25 12.81 -17.45
C TYR A 81 -0.43 13.96 -18.19
N GLY A 82 -0.81 13.73 -19.44
CA GLY A 82 -1.75 14.55 -20.16
C GLY A 82 -3.14 13.92 -20.11
N THR A 83 -4.09 14.56 -19.45
CA THR A 83 -5.44 14.03 -19.28
C THR A 83 -6.36 14.58 -20.36
N THR A 84 -7.01 13.70 -21.10
CA THR A 84 -8.07 14.00 -22.06
C THR A 84 -9.40 13.49 -21.54
N VAL A 85 -10.41 14.32 -21.55
CA VAL A 85 -11.78 13.93 -21.19
C VAL A 85 -12.68 14.15 -22.37
N SER A 86 -13.38 13.09 -22.77
CA SER A 86 -14.26 13.08 -23.93
C SER A 86 -15.69 12.73 -23.54
N PHE A 87 -16.65 13.39 -24.15
CA PHE A 87 -18.07 13.04 -24.07
C PHE A 87 -18.40 11.98 -25.12
N LEU A 88 -18.96 10.87 -24.70
CA LEU A 88 -19.25 9.69 -25.53
C LEU A 88 -18.04 9.16 -26.34
N GLY A 89 -16.82 9.52 -25.97
CA GLY A 89 -15.63 9.19 -26.73
C GLY A 89 -15.51 9.90 -28.09
N LEU A 90 -16.41 10.84 -28.39
CA LEU A 90 -16.49 11.52 -29.68
C LEU A 90 -16.11 13.00 -29.61
N LEU A 91 -16.42 13.67 -28.53
CA LEU A 91 -16.16 15.11 -28.35
C LEU A 91 -15.21 15.33 -27.17
N ASP A 92 -14.01 15.79 -27.44
CA ASP A 92 -13.06 16.16 -26.40
C ASP A 92 -13.52 17.46 -25.71
N LEU A 93 -13.87 17.35 -24.42
CA LEU A 93 -14.21 18.52 -23.60
C LEU A 93 -12.95 19.27 -23.19
N TRP A 94 -11.85 18.54 -22.93
CA TRP A 94 -10.50 19.07 -22.85
C TRP A 94 -9.50 18.00 -23.26
N LYS A 95 -8.39 18.45 -23.82
CA LYS A 95 -7.37 17.59 -24.39
C LYS A 95 -6.00 17.88 -23.78
N ASP A 96 -5.28 16.81 -23.45
CA ASP A 96 -3.89 16.85 -22.95
C ASP A 96 -3.67 17.84 -21.79
N LYS A 97 -4.66 17.95 -20.87
CA LYS A 97 -4.52 18.81 -19.70
C LYS A 97 -3.44 18.26 -18.79
N PRO A 98 -2.38 19.02 -18.46
CA PRO A 98 -1.27 18.51 -17.65
C PRO A 98 -1.74 18.22 -16.22
N GLN A 99 -1.32 17.06 -15.71
CA GLN A 99 -1.54 16.63 -14.33
C GLN A 99 -0.29 15.94 -13.82
N SER A 100 0.21 16.36 -12.66
CA SER A 100 1.33 15.69 -11.98
C SER A 100 0.84 14.99 -10.73
N ILE A 101 1.39 13.80 -10.49
CA ILE A 101 1.08 12.95 -9.34
C ILE A 101 2.39 12.58 -8.66
N VAL A 102 2.48 12.87 -7.35
CA VAL A 102 3.58 12.39 -6.53
C VAL A 102 3.26 10.98 -6.08
N ALA A 103 4.03 10.01 -6.56
CA ALA A 103 3.87 8.60 -6.23
C ALA A 103 5.05 8.10 -5.40
N ARG A 104 4.75 7.49 -4.25
CA ARG A 104 5.74 6.77 -3.45
C ARG A 104 5.60 5.27 -3.70
N ARG A 105 6.70 4.62 -4.03
CA ARG A 105 6.77 3.18 -4.22
C ARG A 105 7.80 2.61 -3.27
N THR A 106 7.35 1.68 -2.44
CA THR A 106 8.21 1.08 -1.42
C THR A 106 8.43 -0.39 -1.73
N LEU A 107 9.70 -0.78 -1.77
CA LEU A 107 10.11 -2.17 -1.82
C LEU A 107 10.56 -2.60 -0.42
N ARG A 108 10.01 -3.70 0.08
CA ARG A 108 10.35 -4.26 1.38
C ARG A 108 10.80 -5.71 1.20
N VAL A 109 11.92 -6.05 1.81
CA VAL A 109 12.34 -7.45 1.93
C VAL A 109 11.44 -8.11 2.97
N LEU A 110 10.71 -9.13 2.55
CA LEU A 110 9.89 -9.94 3.45
C LEU A 110 10.77 -11.07 4.01
N GLY A 111 10.88 -11.14 5.34
CA GLY A 111 11.49 -12.25 6.04
C GLY A 111 10.69 -13.55 5.87
N ASP A 112 11.10 -14.62 6.52
CA ASP A 112 10.30 -15.84 6.56
C ASP A 112 8.99 -15.59 7.31
N PRO A 113 7.85 -16.08 6.79
CA PRO A 113 6.57 -15.86 7.43
C PRO A 113 6.52 -16.60 8.78
N GLU A 114 6.30 -15.86 9.85
CA GLU A 114 6.18 -16.44 11.19
C GLU A 114 4.98 -17.41 11.33
N ARG A 115 3.99 -17.25 10.47
CA ARG A 115 2.74 -18.00 10.51
C ARG A 115 2.27 -18.44 9.14
N ARG A 116 1.59 -19.57 9.09
CA ARG A 116 0.94 -20.03 7.85
C ARG A 116 -0.35 -19.27 7.59
N MET A 117 -0.72 -19.15 6.31
CA MET A 117 -2.03 -18.68 5.91
C MET A 117 -3.15 -19.47 6.57
N ARG A 118 -4.22 -18.79 6.95
CA ARG A 118 -5.42 -19.41 7.53
C ARG A 118 -6.60 -19.17 6.60
N LEU A 119 -7.26 -20.24 6.18
CA LEU A 119 -8.51 -20.15 5.43
C LEU A 119 -9.54 -19.34 6.24
N CYS A 120 -10.28 -18.52 5.51
CA CYS A 120 -11.27 -17.62 6.06
C CYS A 120 -12.62 -17.88 5.39
N ASP A 121 -13.66 -17.97 6.19
CA ASP A 121 -15.03 -17.94 5.69
C ASP A 121 -15.46 -16.47 5.53
N GLN A 122 -15.88 -16.08 4.34
CA GLN A 122 -16.31 -14.70 4.05
C GLN A 122 -17.50 -14.23 4.91
N ARG A 123 -18.30 -15.17 5.43
CA ARG A 123 -19.43 -14.85 6.33
C ARG A 123 -18.98 -14.24 7.65
N LEU A 124 -17.72 -14.38 8.02
CA LEU A 124 -17.18 -13.80 9.25
C LEU A 124 -16.88 -12.29 9.14
N GLY A 125 -17.00 -11.69 7.96
CA GLY A 125 -16.72 -10.27 7.76
C GLY A 125 -15.27 -9.85 7.98
N LEU A 126 -14.33 -10.80 7.99
CA LEU A 126 -12.90 -10.52 8.15
C LEU A 126 -12.28 -10.06 6.83
N ALA A 127 -11.31 -9.16 6.91
CA ALA A 127 -10.50 -8.82 5.74
C ALA A 127 -9.79 -10.09 5.25
N ALA A 128 -9.92 -10.39 3.96
CA ALA A 128 -9.36 -11.58 3.35
C ALA A 128 -8.72 -11.28 2.01
N LYS A 129 -7.71 -12.07 1.65
CA LYS A 129 -7.13 -12.13 0.30
C LYS A 129 -7.62 -13.37 -0.42
N ALA A 130 -8.07 -13.19 -1.67
CA ALA A 130 -8.52 -14.26 -2.55
C ALA A 130 -7.35 -14.81 -3.36
N PHE A 131 -7.24 -16.12 -3.42
CA PHE A 131 -6.27 -16.82 -4.25
C PHE A 131 -6.99 -17.86 -5.10
N LYS A 132 -6.65 -17.94 -6.36
CA LYS A 132 -7.15 -19.02 -7.22
C LYS A 132 -6.31 -20.27 -7.03
N ARG A 133 -6.96 -21.34 -6.61
CA ARG A 133 -6.36 -22.68 -6.51
C ARG A 133 -6.68 -23.46 -7.78
N PHE A 134 -5.66 -24.01 -8.39
CA PHE A 134 -5.77 -24.91 -9.54
C PHE A 134 -5.44 -26.33 -9.09
N SER A 135 -6.19 -27.28 -9.57
CA SER A 135 -5.97 -28.70 -9.30
C SER A 135 -6.28 -29.48 -10.58
N ASP A 136 -5.45 -30.46 -10.88
CA ASP A 136 -5.66 -31.36 -12.04
C ASP A 136 -6.93 -32.21 -11.89
N ARG A 137 -7.50 -32.27 -10.69
CA ARG A 137 -8.73 -33.01 -10.37
C ARG A 137 -10.00 -32.19 -10.50
N GLU A 138 -9.88 -30.88 -10.65
CA GLU A 138 -11.00 -29.94 -10.70
C GLU A 138 -11.07 -29.28 -12.08
N GLN A 139 -12.23 -29.28 -12.70
CA GLN A 139 -12.43 -28.70 -14.03
C GLN A 139 -12.33 -27.17 -14.03
N GLU A 140 -12.53 -26.54 -12.85
CA GLU A 140 -12.49 -25.09 -12.70
C GLU A 140 -11.58 -24.68 -11.54
N ALA A 141 -10.96 -23.49 -11.68
CA ALA A 141 -10.20 -22.90 -10.62
C ALA A 141 -11.12 -22.45 -9.47
N LYS A 142 -10.89 -22.97 -8.28
CA LYS A 142 -11.60 -22.54 -7.06
C LYS A 142 -10.91 -21.34 -6.44
N THR A 143 -11.68 -20.48 -5.79
CA THR A 143 -11.17 -19.34 -5.06
C THR A 143 -11.15 -19.67 -3.56
N ASP A 144 -9.97 -19.71 -2.99
CA ASP A 144 -9.76 -19.82 -1.54
C ASP A 144 -9.53 -18.44 -0.95
N TYR A 145 -10.12 -18.18 0.22
CA TYR A 145 -9.98 -16.92 0.93
C TYR A 145 -9.11 -17.13 2.17
N TYR A 146 -8.13 -16.27 2.36
CA TYR A 146 -7.22 -16.32 3.49
C TYR A 146 -7.32 -15.05 4.32
N ALA A 147 -7.51 -15.20 5.63
CA ALA A 147 -7.66 -14.09 6.56
C ALA A 147 -6.44 -13.20 6.59
N CYS A 148 -6.67 -11.89 6.46
CA CYS A 148 -5.67 -10.88 6.77
C CYS A 148 -5.68 -10.64 8.28
N ARG A 149 -4.52 -10.77 8.93
CA ARG A 149 -4.41 -10.68 10.38
C ARG A 149 -3.07 -10.13 10.81
N ARG A 150 -3.05 -9.45 11.93
CA ARG A 150 -1.82 -8.98 12.55
C ARG A 150 -1.38 -9.91 13.66
N SER A 151 -0.08 -10.17 13.77
CA SER A 151 0.50 -10.88 14.89
C SER A 151 0.59 -9.93 16.09
N ILE A 152 -0.22 -10.20 17.13
CA ILE A 152 -0.20 -9.44 18.40
C ILE A 152 0.61 -10.14 19.49
N LEU A 153 1.09 -11.35 19.22
CA LEU A 153 1.95 -12.11 20.13
C LEU A 153 3.25 -12.48 19.39
N ASP A 154 4.36 -12.45 20.10
CA ASP A 154 5.63 -12.99 19.62
C ASP A 154 5.68 -14.52 19.74
N SER A 155 6.81 -15.13 19.36
CA SER A 155 7.02 -16.58 19.42
C SER A 155 6.98 -17.15 20.85
N ALA A 156 7.22 -16.31 21.85
CA ALA A 156 7.15 -16.67 23.27
C ALA A 156 5.76 -16.47 23.90
N GLY A 157 4.77 -16.01 23.10
CA GLY A 157 3.43 -15.70 23.58
C GLY A 157 3.30 -14.36 24.29
N LYS A 158 4.32 -13.52 24.27
CA LYS A 158 4.29 -12.18 24.86
C LYS A 158 3.61 -11.21 23.91
N VAL A 159 2.82 -10.28 24.47
CA VAL A 159 2.15 -9.24 23.69
C VAL A 159 3.17 -8.37 22.95
N ARG A 160 2.98 -8.24 21.64
CA ARG A 160 3.66 -7.30 20.75
C ARG A 160 2.72 -6.13 20.51
N PRO A 161 2.94 -4.97 21.14
CA PRO A 161 2.05 -3.84 21.01
C PRO A 161 1.97 -3.33 19.57
N VAL A 162 0.77 -2.94 19.17
CA VAL A 162 0.50 -2.22 17.91
C VAL A 162 0.41 -0.74 18.25
N VAL A 163 1.43 0.01 17.88
CA VAL A 163 1.48 1.46 18.11
C VAL A 163 0.84 2.16 16.93
N PHE A 164 -0.13 3.03 17.19
CA PHE A 164 -0.70 3.97 16.24
C PHE A 164 -0.19 5.37 16.54
N TYR A 165 0.47 5.97 15.57
CA TYR A 165 0.89 7.35 15.60
C TYR A 165 -0.22 8.22 15.03
N VAL A 166 -0.66 9.22 15.79
CA VAL A 166 -1.74 10.13 15.40
C VAL A 166 -1.16 11.50 15.08
N ASP A 167 -1.59 12.04 13.95
CA ASP A 167 -1.14 13.33 13.44
C ASP A 167 -1.49 14.46 14.41
N THR A 168 -0.51 15.29 14.73
CA THR A 168 -0.67 16.46 15.60
C THR A 168 -1.45 17.61 14.93
N ALA A 169 -1.76 17.49 13.64
CA ALA A 169 -2.63 18.43 12.92
C ALA A 169 -4.13 18.27 13.27
N PHE A 170 -4.52 17.21 13.97
CA PHE A 170 -5.86 17.09 14.53
C PHE A 170 -6.05 18.15 15.65
N ASP A 171 -7.25 18.76 15.72
CA ASP A 171 -7.62 19.51 16.91
C ASP A 171 -7.77 18.59 18.13
N ALA A 172 -7.71 19.16 19.33
CA ALA A 172 -7.71 18.39 20.58
C ALA A 172 -8.92 17.46 20.73
N SER A 173 -10.09 17.90 20.26
CA SER A 173 -11.33 17.11 20.34
C SER A 173 -11.30 15.91 19.39
N ALA A 174 -10.88 16.14 18.16
CA ALA A 174 -10.73 15.08 17.16
C ALA A 174 -9.62 14.09 17.53
N TYR A 175 -8.48 14.59 18.04
CA TYR A 175 -7.41 13.72 18.53
C TYR A 175 -7.92 12.80 19.65
N ALA A 176 -8.58 13.34 20.68
CA ALA A 176 -9.13 12.55 21.78
C ALA A 176 -10.18 11.53 21.32
N ALA A 177 -10.97 11.86 20.29
CA ALA A 177 -11.94 10.92 19.73
C ALA A 177 -11.25 9.75 18.98
N VAL A 178 -10.20 10.03 18.18
CA VAL A 178 -9.39 9.03 17.50
C VAL A 178 -8.69 8.13 18.51
N GLU A 179 -8.03 8.71 19.51
CA GLU A 179 -7.34 7.97 20.57
C GLU A 179 -8.29 7.04 21.30
N ARG A 180 -9.42 7.54 21.78
CA ARG A 180 -10.44 6.73 22.44
C ARG A 180 -10.94 5.58 21.55
N GLY A 181 -11.23 5.87 20.27
CA GLY A 181 -11.69 4.86 19.33
C GLY A 181 -10.68 3.75 19.11
N LEU A 182 -9.40 4.06 19.00
CA LEU A 182 -8.33 3.08 18.87
C LEU A 182 -8.15 2.25 20.15
N LEU A 183 -8.18 2.88 21.32
CA LEU A 183 -7.98 2.21 22.60
C LEU A 183 -9.12 1.27 22.98
N LEU A 184 -10.34 1.45 22.45
CA LEU A 184 -11.46 0.51 22.65
C LEU A 184 -11.13 -0.93 22.20
N TRP A 185 -10.19 -1.11 21.29
CA TRP A 185 -9.74 -2.45 20.91
C TRP A 185 -9.09 -3.22 22.06
N ASN A 186 -8.51 -2.54 23.05
CA ASN A 186 -7.92 -3.19 24.21
C ASN A 186 -8.97 -3.93 25.03
N ASP A 187 -10.22 -3.49 25.09
CA ASP A 187 -11.31 -4.18 25.76
C ASP A 187 -11.62 -5.54 25.08
N ALA A 188 -11.56 -5.56 23.74
CA ALA A 188 -11.72 -6.79 22.98
C ALA A 188 -10.55 -7.75 23.20
N PHE A 189 -9.32 -7.24 23.22
CA PHE A 189 -8.12 -8.05 23.46
C PHE A 189 -8.03 -8.55 24.89
N ALA A 190 -8.52 -7.78 25.87
CA ALA A 190 -8.58 -8.21 27.27
C ALA A 190 -9.45 -9.46 27.45
N LYS A 191 -10.52 -9.62 26.67
CA LYS A 191 -11.40 -10.81 26.71
C LYS A 191 -10.67 -12.11 26.29
N ILE A 192 -9.59 -12.02 25.54
CA ILE A 192 -8.74 -13.14 25.16
C ILE A 192 -7.43 -13.20 25.96
N GLY A 193 -7.34 -12.45 27.07
CA GLY A 193 -6.19 -12.46 27.97
C GLY A 193 -5.02 -11.57 27.55
N CYS A 194 -5.14 -10.78 26.48
CA CYS A 194 -4.10 -9.88 26.03
C CYS A 194 -4.37 -8.46 26.53
N LYS A 195 -3.42 -7.84 27.22
CA LYS A 195 -3.51 -6.46 27.72
C LYS A 195 -2.56 -5.55 26.98
N ASP A 196 -2.91 -4.27 26.86
CA ASP A 196 -2.09 -3.20 26.28
C ASP A 196 -1.59 -3.52 24.85
N VAL A 197 -2.47 -4.12 24.06
CA VAL A 197 -2.18 -4.51 22.67
C VAL A 197 -2.12 -3.28 21.76
N VAL A 198 -3.05 -2.35 21.92
CA VAL A 198 -3.09 -1.11 21.14
C VAL A 198 -2.56 0.05 21.97
N ARG A 199 -1.61 0.79 21.40
CA ARG A 199 -1.08 2.03 21.98
C ARG A 199 -1.27 3.17 20.99
N VAL A 200 -1.49 4.35 21.53
CA VAL A 200 -1.64 5.57 20.73
C VAL A 200 -0.58 6.56 21.18
N GLU A 201 0.14 7.10 20.22
CA GLU A 201 1.19 8.09 20.44
C GLU A 201 1.02 9.23 19.44
N PRO A 202 1.34 10.48 19.78
CA PRO A 202 1.38 11.56 18.81
C PRO A 202 2.53 11.32 17.81
N PHE A 203 2.46 11.95 16.64
CA PHE A 203 3.60 11.98 15.74
C PHE A 203 4.83 12.51 16.48
N PRO A 204 5.94 11.74 16.48
CA PRO A 204 7.18 12.20 17.08
C PRO A 204 7.67 13.50 16.45
N ALA A 205 8.22 14.38 17.27
CA ALA A 205 8.89 15.58 16.79
C ALA A 205 10.26 15.32 16.13
N ASP A 206 10.66 14.04 16.06
CA ASP A 206 11.90 13.61 15.43
C ASP A 206 11.84 13.81 13.91
N PRO A 207 12.76 14.59 13.29
CA PRO A 207 12.83 14.75 11.84
C PRO A 207 13.06 13.44 11.07
N ALA A 208 13.58 12.41 11.74
CA ALA A 208 13.77 11.09 11.14
C ALA A 208 12.47 10.25 11.13
N PHE A 209 11.43 10.69 11.82
CA PHE A 209 10.13 10.01 11.79
C PHE A 209 9.53 10.09 10.38
N ASN A 210 9.18 8.95 9.83
CA ASN A 210 8.56 8.87 8.52
C ASN A 210 7.16 8.27 8.63
N ASP A 211 6.15 9.12 8.53
CA ASP A 211 4.74 8.77 8.57
C ASP A 211 4.28 7.92 7.36
N ASN A 212 5.11 7.84 6.32
CA ASN A 212 4.90 6.98 5.14
C ASN A 212 5.68 5.67 5.21
N SER A 213 6.34 5.39 6.32
CA SER A 213 7.04 4.13 6.53
C SER A 213 6.05 2.98 6.68
N LEU A 214 6.32 1.84 6.04
CA LEU A 214 5.54 0.61 6.22
C LEU A 214 5.68 0.00 7.63
N TYR A 215 6.54 0.56 8.48
CA TYR A 215 6.73 0.13 9.86
C TYR A 215 5.88 0.91 10.86
N ASN A 216 5.27 2.02 10.42
CA ASN A 216 4.50 2.91 11.28
C ASN A 216 3.01 2.81 10.92
N ASN A 217 2.15 2.61 11.90
CA ASN A 217 0.71 2.74 11.69
C ASN A 217 0.36 4.20 11.98
N CYS A 218 -0.03 4.94 10.97
CA CYS A 218 -0.27 6.37 11.09
C CYS A 218 -1.74 6.71 10.81
N VAL A 219 -2.32 7.54 11.65
CA VAL A 219 -3.62 8.17 11.43
C VAL A 219 -3.36 9.63 11.10
N ARG A 220 -3.62 10.01 9.85
CA ARG A 220 -3.34 11.36 9.35
C ARG A 220 -4.60 12.14 9.12
N ARG A 221 -4.54 13.43 9.42
CA ARG A 221 -5.54 14.38 8.99
C ARG A 221 -5.30 14.72 7.52
N THR A 222 -6.29 14.51 6.67
CA THR A 222 -6.26 14.93 5.28
C THR A 222 -7.08 16.19 5.10
N GLY A 223 -6.54 17.18 4.38
CA GLY A 223 -7.23 18.43 4.06
C GLY A 223 -8.12 18.34 2.82
N THR A 224 -8.63 17.16 2.48
CA THR A 224 -9.51 16.98 1.32
C THR A 224 -10.94 17.40 1.64
N SER A 225 -11.64 17.93 0.63
CA SER A 225 -13.06 18.29 0.74
C SER A 225 -13.99 17.07 0.88
N ASN A 226 -13.49 15.87 0.68
CA ASN A 226 -14.24 14.63 0.82
C ASN A 226 -14.10 14.12 2.26
N SER A 227 -15.23 13.83 2.89
CA SER A 227 -15.28 13.20 4.22
C SER A 227 -15.00 11.69 4.20
N GLU A 228 -14.35 11.19 3.15
CA GLU A 228 -14.06 9.77 3.00
C GLU A 228 -12.85 9.36 3.85
N LEU A 229 -13.02 8.26 4.58
CA LEU A 229 -11.94 7.62 5.31
C LEU A 229 -11.15 6.71 4.37
N TYR A 230 -9.89 7.06 4.13
CA TYR A 230 -8.98 6.19 3.39
C TYR A 230 -8.21 5.30 4.35
N THR A 231 -8.35 3.99 4.17
CA THR A 231 -7.54 3.00 4.89
C THR A 231 -6.69 2.23 3.90
N ALA A 232 -5.41 2.12 4.17
CA ALA A 232 -4.49 1.28 3.40
C ALA A 232 -3.80 0.30 4.34
N SER A 233 -3.83 -0.97 4.00
CA SER A 233 -3.06 -2.01 4.69
C SER A 233 -2.31 -2.85 3.66
N TRP A 234 -1.07 -3.16 3.99
CA TRP A 234 -0.21 -4.03 3.20
C TRP A 234 -0.19 -5.40 3.84
N VAL A 235 -0.29 -6.43 3.03
CA VAL A 235 -0.41 -7.81 3.52
C VAL A 235 0.66 -8.66 2.87
N ASP A 236 1.38 -9.44 3.67
CA ASP A 236 2.29 -10.47 3.13
C ASP A 236 1.46 -11.57 2.45
N PRO A 237 1.62 -11.75 1.12
CA PRO A 237 0.82 -12.73 0.38
C PRO A 237 1.11 -14.18 0.76
N ARG A 238 2.18 -14.48 1.52
CA ARG A 238 2.57 -15.82 1.93
C ARG A 238 1.94 -16.27 3.24
N SER A 239 1.54 -15.31 4.09
CA SER A 239 1.03 -15.57 5.44
C SER A 239 -0.32 -14.93 5.75
N GLY A 240 -0.72 -13.93 4.96
CA GLY A 240 -1.86 -13.08 5.28
C GLY A 240 -1.57 -12.08 6.40
N GLU A 241 -0.32 -11.92 6.82
CA GLU A 241 0.04 -10.97 7.87
C GLU A 241 -0.05 -9.54 7.38
N ILE A 242 -0.71 -8.67 8.17
CA ILE A 242 -0.75 -7.23 7.95
C ILE A 242 0.60 -6.67 8.42
N LEU A 243 1.28 -6.01 7.50
CA LEU A 243 2.66 -5.50 7.66
C LEU A 243 2.69 -4.15 8.39
#